data_b24ffcd7c4db23981807a5c8768ace23
#
_entry.id   b24ffcd7c4db23981807a5c8768ace23
#
_cell.length_a   1.000
_cell.length_b   1.000
_cell.length_c   1.000
_cell.angle_alpha   90.00
_cell.angle_beta   90.00
_cell.angle_gamma   90.00
#
_symmetry.space_group_name_H-M   'P 1'
#
loop_
_entity.id
_entity.type
_entity.pdbx_description
1 polymer ?
#
loop_
_entity_poly.entity_id
_entity_poly.type
_entity_poly.pdbx_seq_one_letter_code
_entity_poly.pdbx_strand_id
1 'polypeptide(L)'
;MSPARRDLSGDDPSTRDALMDAALAQLRTKGALAGLNLREVADAVGITPANIYYQFGSREALLRAALSREVERLREPLAAVTDRGFVDRRLAMFDAIGDLPTLAFTALLALDDEDYEPLPFIAATRADYQAMVDAGELPADLDVEATHLLTLATSIGMALYTAAAARQLDTTPDELRARVRDVFERMLRAIT
;
A
#
# COMPACT_ATOMS: atom_id res chain seq x y z
N MET A 1 -12.97 -26.48 29.29
CA MET A 1 -13.17 -27.09 27.94
C MET A 1 -12.46 -26.21 26.96
N SER A 2 -11.25 -26.63 26.50
CA SER A 2 -10.54 -25.94 25.43
C SER A 2 -11.30 -26.10 24.11
N PRO A 3 -11.48 -25.03 23.33
CA PRO A 3 -12.07 -25.17 21.99
C PRO A 3 -11.14 -26.06 21.15
N ALA A 4 -11.75 -27.04 20.48
CA ALA A 4 -11.04 -27.92 19.55
C ALA A 4 -10.30 -27.06 18.51
N ARG A 5 -8.96 -27.20 18.46
CA ARG A 5 -8.16 -26.65 17.36
C ARG A 5 -8.70 -27.25 16.08
N ARG A 6 -9.17 -26.39 15.16
CA ARG A 6 -9.45 -26.80 13.79
C ARG A 6 -8.16 -27.30 13.19
N ASP A 7 -8.17 -28.52 12.74
CA ASP A 7 -7.10 -29.10 11.91
C ASP A 7 -7.26 -28.48 10.52
N LEU A 8 -6.77 -27.23 10.38
CA LEU A 8 -6.68 -26.56 9.09
C LEU A 8 -5.45 -27.19 8.42
N SER A 9 -5.69 -28.08 7.46
CA SER A 9 -4.64 -28.61 6.58
C SER A 9 -3.83 -27.43 6.04
N GLY A 10 -2.50 -27.48 6.16
CA GLY A 10 -1.60 -26.34 5.95
C GLY A 10 -1.55 -25.78 4.52
N ASP A 11 -2.47 -26.14 3.66
CA ASP A 11 -2.52 -25.74 2.25
C ASP A 11 -3.86 -25.08 1.88
N ASP A 12 -4.66 -24.65 2.88
CA ASP A 12 -5.92 -23.98 2.64
C ASP A 12 -5.65 -22.49 2.31
N PRO A 13 -6.02 -22.00 1.11
CA PRO A 13 -5.89 -20.59 0.73
C PRO A 13 -6.51 -19.63 1.78
N SER A 14 -7.58 -20.05 2.45
CA SER A 14 -8.23 -19.28 3.51
C SER A 14 -7.34 -19.09 4.73
N THR A 15 -6.51 -20.05 5.07
CA THR A 15 -5.53 -19.96 6.17
C THR A 15 -4.39 -19.01 5.80
N ARG A 16 -3.91 -19.07 4.56
CA ARG A 16 -2.88 -18.17 4.05
C ARG A 16 -3.35 -16.72 4.10
N ASP A 17 -4.57 -16.46 3.67
CA ASP A 17 -5.18 -15.13 3.72
C ASP A 17 -5.37 -14.64 5.15
N ALA A 18 -5.87 -15.49 6.04
CA ALA A 18 -6.03 -15.16 7.46
C ALA A 18 -4.70 -14.80 8.13
N LEU A 19 -3.60 -15.47 7.78
CA LEU A 19 -2.25 -15.16 8.29
C LEU A 19 -1.76 -13.79 7.80
N MET A 20 -1.99 -13.46 6.54
CA MET A 20 -1.66 -12.15 5.99
C MET A 20 -2.48 -11.04 6.66
N ASP A 21 -3.78 -11.25 6.89
CA ASP A 21 -4.64 -10.30 7.61
C ASP A 21 -4.20 -10.10 9.06
N ALA A 22 -3.86 -11.19 9.77
CA ALA A 22 -3.36 -11.11 11.14
C ALA A 22 -2.01 -10.37 11.22
N ALA A 23 -1.11 -10.59 10.26
CA ALA A 23 0.15 -9.87 10.17
C ALA A 23 -0.06 -8.36 9.98
N LEU A 24 -0.92 -7.95 9.05
CA LEU A 24 -1.25 -6.54 8.83
C LEU A 24 -1.96 -5.91 10.04
N ALA A 25 -2.87 -6.63 10.68
CA ALA A 25 -3.53 -6.17 11.91
C ALA A 25 -2.51 -5.92 13.03
N GLN A 26 -1.52 -6.79 13.19
CA GLN A 26 -0.46 -6.60 14.16
C GLN A 26 0.40 -5.37 13.86
N LEU A 27 0.79 -5.15 12.61
CA LEU A 27 1.52 -3.95 12.20
C LEU A 27 0.74 -2.67 12.47
N ARG A 28 -0.57 -2.67 12.19
CA ARG A 28 -1.44 -1.52 12.47
C ARG A 28 -1.52 -1.19 13.97
N THR A 29 -1.57 -2.20 14.82
CA THR A 29 -1.76 -2.01 16.27
C THR A 29 -0.47 -1.77 17.03
N LYS A 30 0.63 -2.40 16.65
CA LYS A 30 1.92 -2.34 17.36
C LYS A 30 2.95 -1.45 16.70
N GLY A 31 2.74 -1.11 15.42
CA GLY A 31 3.68 -0.33 14.61
C GLY A 31 4.86 -1.17 14.08
N ALA A 32 5.57 -0.58 13.10
CA ALA A 32 6.68 -1.22 12.40
C ALA A 32 7.86 -1.58 13.33
N LEU A 33 8.17 -0.71 14.30
CA LEU A 33 9.31 -0.90 15.19
C LEU A 33 9.16 -2.08 16.16
N ALA A 34 7.93 -2.46 16.50
CA ALA A 34 7.68 -3.65 17.31
C ALA A 34 7.97 -4.96 16.54
N GLY A 35 8.02 -4.86 15.22
CA GLY A 35 8.20 -6.01 14.34
C GLY A 35 6.98 -6.96 14.34
N LEU A 36 7.08 -7.99 13.52
CA LEU A 36 6.05 -9.02 13.41
C LEU A 36 6.33 -10.17 14.37
N ASN A 37 5.44 -10.41 15.33
CA ASN A 37 5.52 -11.55 16.25
C ASN A 37 4.74 -12.74 15.68
N LEU A 38 5.45 -13.71 15.09
CA LEU A 38 4.84 -14.87 14.44
C LEU A 38 4.00 -15.73 15.38
N ARG A 39 4.32 -15.78 16.69
CA ARG A 39 3.53 -16.54 17.66
C ARG A 39 2.14 -15.93 17.81
N GLU A 40 2.07 -14.60 17.96
CA GLU A 40 0.79 -13.90 18.07
C GLU A 40 -0.02 -13.96 16.78
N VAL A 41 0.63 -13.88 15.62
CA VAL A 41 -0.02 -14.06 14.31
C VAL A 41 -0.63 -15.46 14.20
N ALA A 42 0.12 -16.50 14.58
CA ALA A 42 -0.34 -17.88 14.56
C ALA A 42 -1.51 -18.10 15.55
N ASP A 43 -1.39 -17.55 16.76
CA ASP A 43 -2.44 -17.65 17.80
C ASP A 43 -3.74 -16.95 17.35
N ALA A 44 -3.65 -15.82 16.64
CA ALA A 44 -4.80 -15.10 16.11
C ALA A 44 -5.60 -15.91 15.07
N VAL A 45 -4.93 -16.81 14.34
CA VAL A 45 -5.53 -17.70 13.33
C VAL A 45 -5.88 -19.08 13.92
N GLY A 46 -5.36 -19.41 15.12
CA GLY A 46 -5.60 -20.69 15.80
C GLY A 46 -4.70 -21.84 15.31
N ILE A 47 -3.53 -21.51 14.76
CA ILE A 47 -2.55 -22.47 14.25
C ILE A 47 -1.22 -22.40 15.04
N THR A 48 -0.20 -23.14 14.61
CA THR A 48 1.13 -23.07 15.21
C THR A 48 2.07 -22.18 14.37
N PRO A 49 3.11 -21.57 14.97
CA PRO A 49 4.12 -20.83 14.20
C PRO A 49 4.82 -21.68 13.12
N ALA A 50 4.94 -23.00 13.31
CA ALA A 50 5.49 -23.90 12.31
C ALA A 50 4.70 -23.88 10.99
N ASN A 51 3.38 -23.71 11.05
CA ASN A 51 2.55 -23.60 9.86
C ASN A 51 2.84 -22.32 9.06
N ILE A 52 3.25 -21.22 9.71
CA ILE A 52 3.68 -19.99 9.03
C ILE A 52 4.96 -20.26 8.23
N TYR A 53 5.94 -20.91 8.84
CA TYR A 53 7.17 -21.28 8.15
C TYR A 53 6.92 -22.26 7.00
N TYR A 54 5.98 -23.19 7.16
CA TYR A 54 5.60 -24.10 6.09
C TYR A 54 4.99 -23.34 4.88
N GLN A 55 4.10 -22.36 5.13
CA GLN A 55 3.38 -21.64 4.07
C GLN A 55 4.19 -20.52 3.42
N PHE A 56 5.03 -19.82 4.18
CA PHE A 56 5.72 -18.62 3.73
C PHE A 56 7.25 -18.75 3.75
N GLY A 57 7.81 -19.72 4.43
CA GLY A 57 9.25 -19.93 4.57
C GLY A 57 9.89 -19.02 5.61
N SER A 58 9.52 -17.74 5.68
CA SER A 58 10.08 -16.79 6.65
C SER A 58 9.06 -15.75 7.09
N ARG A 59 9.43 -14.99 8.12
CA ARG A 59 8.67 -13.82 8.60
C ARG A 59 8.61 -12.72 7.53
N GLU A 60 9.73 -12.48 6.89
CA GLU A 60 9.88 -11.49 5.82
C GLU A 60 9.01 -11.85 4.62
N ALA A 61 8.97 -13.12 4.22
CA ALA A 61 8.13 -13.60 3.13
C ALA A 61 6.62 -13.49 3.45
N LEU A 62 6.19 -13.72 4.69
CA LEU A 62 4.82 -13.44 5.12
C LEU A 62 4.50 -11.96 5.01
N LEU A 63 5.37 -11.08 5.50
CA LEU A 63 5.18 -9.64 5.44
C LEU A 63 5.12 -9.15 4.00
N ARG A 64 6.03 -9.59 3.15
CA ARG A 64 6.04 -9.27 1.71
C ARG A 64 4.75 -9.70 1.05
N ALA A 65 4.31 -10.93 1.24
CA ALA A 65 3.06 -11.44 0.68
C ALA A 65 1.84 -10.62 1.14
N ALA A 66 1.78 -10.26 2.42
CA ALA A 66 0.70 -9.46 2.98
C ALA A 66 0.66 -8.04 2.39
N LEU A 67 1.81 -7.38 2.26
CA LEU A 67 1.89 -6.03 1.68
C LEU A 67 1.65 -6.05 0.16
N SER A 68 2.16 -7.04 -0.57
CA SER A 68 1.87 -7.21 -2.00
C SER A 68 0.37 -7.36 -2.25
N ARG A 69 -0.34 -8.11 -1.39
CA ARG A 69 -1.80 -8.23 -1.47
C ARG A 69 -2.52 -6.90 -1.21
N GLU A 70 -2.02 -6.05 -0.31
CA GLU A 70 -2.57 -4.70 -0.11
C GLU A 70 -2.38 -3.82 -1.35
N VAL A 71 -1.22 -3.91 -2.01
CA VAL A 71 -0.99 -3.22 -3.29
C VAL A 71 -1.98 -3.69 -4.36
N GLU A 72 -2.21 -5.01 -4.47
CA GLU A 72 -3.18 -5.54 -5.43
C GLU A 72 -4.62 -5.04 -5.17
N ARG A 73 -4.99 -4.77 -3.93
CA ARG A 73 -6.30 -4.18 -3.58
C ARG A 73 -6.51 -2.78 -4.16
N LEU A 74 -5.44 -2.07 -4.55
CA LEU A 74 -5.55 -0.79 -5.24
C LEU A 74 -6.00 -0.96 -6.71
N ARG A 75 -5.86 -2.16 -7.29
CA ARG A 75 -6.15 -2.40 -8.71
C ARG A 75 -7.58 -2.04 -9.07
N GLU A 76 -8.56 -2.49 -8.29
CA GLU A 76 -9.97 -2.26 -8.56
C GLU A 76 -10.38 -0.78 -8.42
N PRO A 77 -10.08 -0.07 -7.30
CA PRO A 77 -10.35 1.36 -7.19
C PRO A 77 -9.68 2.20 -8.28
N LEU A 78 -8.46 1.84 -8.68
CA LEU A 78 -7.75 2.56 -9.74
C LEU A 78 -8.32 2.25 -11.12
N ALA A 79 -8.74 1.02 -11.39
CA ALA A 79 -9.42 0.66 -12.63
C ALA A 79 -10.76 1.40 -12.81
N ALA A 80 -11.46 1.69 -11.72
CA ALA A 80 -12.73 2.41 -11.75
C ALA A 80 -12.61 3.90 -12.16
N VAL A 81 -11.40 4.42 -12.28
CA VAL A 81 -11.13 5.82 -12.65
C VAL A 81 -10.27 5.95 -13.92
N THR A 82 -10.10 4.89 -14.70
CA THR A 82 -9.26 4.88 -15.90
C THR A 82 -9.78 5.76 -17.03
N ASP A 83 -11.07 6.06 -17.03
CA ASP A 83 -11.74 6.96 -17.98
C ASP A 83 -11.64 8.44 -17.58
N ARG A 84 -11.06 8.75 -16.42
CA ARG A 84 -10.88 10.12 -15.95
C ARG A 84 -9.55 10.70 -16.42
N GLY A 85 -9.45 12.02 -16.46
CA GLY A 85 -8.22 12.73 -16.79
C GLY A 85 -7.09 12.48 -15.77
N PHE A 86 -5.88 12.84 -16.17
CA PHE A 86 -4.65 12.62 -15.40
C PHE A 86 -4.75 13.04 -13.93
N VAL A 87 -5.20 14.25 -13.65
CA VAL A 87 -5.27 14.81 -12.29
C VAL A 87 -6.18 13.96 -11.40
N ASP A 88 -7.38 13.63 -11.88
CA ASP A 88 -8.36 12.86 -11.11
C ASP A 88 -7.86 11.45 -10.80
N ARG A 89 -7.13 10.82 -11.72
CA ARG A 89 -6.52 9.50 -11.51
C ARG A 89 -5.42 9.55 -10.45
N ARG A 90 -4.60 10.60 -10.43
CA ARG A 90 -3.56 10.78 -9.41
C ARG A 90 -4.15 11.09 -8.04
N LEU A 91 -5.20 11.89 -7.98
CA LEU A 91 -5.93 12.15 -6.73
C LEU A 91 -6.62 10.89 -6.21
N ALA A 92 -7.22 10.07 -7.07
CA ALA A 92 -7.80 8.80 -6.67
C ALA A 92 -6.75 7.85 -6.06
N MET A 93 -5.54 7.80 -6.64
CA MET A 93 -4.43 7.04 -6.05
C MET A 93 -4.02 7.59 -4.68
N PHE A 94 -3.90 8.91 -4.55
CA PHE A 94 -3.58 9.57 -3.28
C PHE A 94 -4.62 9.22 -2.20
N ASP A 95 -5.90 9.28 -2.54
CA ASP A 95 -7.00 8.98 -1.62
C ASP A 95 -7.00 7.48 -1.25
N ALA A 96 -6.87 6.57 -2.23
CA ALA A 96 -6.85 5.13 -2.01
C ALA A 96 -5.68 4.67 -1.13
N ILE A 97 -4.48 5.21 -1.33
CA ILE A 97 -3.30 4.92 -0.48
C ILE A 97 -3.53 5.47 0.94
N GLY A 98 -4.12 6.65 1.06
CA GLY A 98 -4.42 7.24 2.36
C GLY A 98 -5.45 6.44 3.18
N ASP A 99 -6.33 5.71 2.52
CA ASP A 99 -7.32 4.83 3.17
C ASP A 99 -6.72 3.46 3.58
N LEU A 100 -5.52 3.15 3.08
CA LEU A 100 -4.80 1.92 3.39
C LEU A 100 -3.45 2.22 4.07
N PRO A 101 -3.45 2.68 5.34
CA PRO A 101 -2.21 3.11 6.02
C PRO A 101 -1.15 2.01 6.12
N THR A 102 -1.52 0.74 5.96
CA THR A 102 -0.58 -0.38 5.88
C THR A 102 0.31 -0.34 4.64
N LEU A 103 -0.12 0.33 3.57
CA LEU A 103 0.73 0.54 2.38
C LEU A 103 1.98 1.36 2.69
N ALA A 104 1.96 2.19 3.74
CA ALA A 104 3.15 2.90 4.19
C ALA A 104 4.29 1.94 4.58
N PHE A 105 3.98 0.72 5.03
CA PHE A 105 5.00 -0.28 5.34
C PHE A 105 5.72 -0.83 4.09
N THR A 106 5.17 -0.63 2.89
CA THR A 106 5.89 -0.98 1.65
C THR A 106 7.19 -0.19 1.50
N ALA A 107 7.25 1.03 2.07
CA ALA A 107 8.49 1.81 2.10
C ALA A 107 9.60 1.11 2.91
N LEU A 108 9.25 0.31 3.92
CA LEU A 108 10.22 -0.47 4.69
C LEU A 108 10.80 -1.60 3.84
N LEU A 109 9.98 -2.24 3.00
CA LEU A 109 10.46 -3.26 2.05
C LEU A 109 11.45 -2.65 1.05
N ALA A 110 11.16 -1.45 0.55
CA ALA A 110 12.04 -0.74 -0.38
C ALA A 110 13.40 -0.36 0.24
N LEU A 111 13.50 -0.31 1.58
CA LEU A 111 14.76 -0.04 2.27
C LEU A 111 15.55 -1.31 2.60
N ASP A 112 14.89 -2.45 2.73
CA ASP A 112 15.45 -3.68 3.29
C ASP A 112 15.57 -4.82 2.26
N ASP A 113 14.92 -4.70 1.09
CA ASP A 113 14.81 -5.75 0.09
C ASP A 113 15.26 -5.24 -1.28
N GLU A 114 16.44 -5.70 -1.73
CA GLU A 114 17.02 -5.32 -3.04
C GLU A 114 16.16 -5.82 -4.23
N ASP A 115 15.38 -6.88 -4.03
CA ASP A 115 14.50 -7.46 -5.06
C ASP A 115 13.09 -6.85 -5.04
N TYR A 116 12.79 -5.91 -4.15
CA TYR A 116 11.48 -5.29 -4.07
C TYR A 116 11.24 -4.29 -5.19
N GLU A 117 10.17 -4.49 -5.96
CA GLU A 117 9.74 -3.59 -7.03
C GLU A 117 8.81 -2.48 -6.46
N PRO A 118 9.33 -1.25 -6.20
CA PRO A 118 8.57 -0.21 -5.50
C PRO A 118 7.52 0.49 -6.38
N LEU A 119 7.55 0.29 -7.71
CA LEU A 119 6.66 0.97 -8.66
C LEU A 119 5.54 0.04 -9.14
N PRO A 120 4.48 -0.17 -8.32
CA PRO A 120 3.36 -0.99 -8.74
C PRO A 120 2.69 -0.37 -9.99
N PHE A 121 2.24 -1.23 -10.90
CA PHE A 121 1.49 -0.84 -12.09
C PHE A 121 2.25 0.06 -13.10
N ILE A 122 3.59 0.16 -13.02
CA ILE A 122 4.36 1.07 -13.88
C ILE A 122 4.12 0.81 -15.38
N ALA A 123 3.98 -0.46 -15.80
CA ALA A 123 3.71 -0.80 -17.20
C ALA A 123 2.34 -0.27 -17.67
N ALA A 124 1.31 -0.41 -16.86
CA ALA A 124 -0.02 0.15 -17.13
C ALA A 124 0.02 1.68 -17.13
N THR A 125 0.74 2.28 -16.17
CA THR A 125 0.91 3.73 -16.07
C THR A 125 1.59 4.31 -17.33
N ARG A 126 2.63 3.64 -17.87
CA ARG A 126 3.27 4.06 -19.13
C ARG A 126 2.30 4.06 -20.29
N ALA A 127 1.54 2.98 -20.47
CA ALA A 127 0.56 2.88 -21.54
C ALA A 127 -0.51 3.97 -21.44
N ASP A 128 -1.02 4.20 -20.25
CA ASP A 128 -2.02 5.23 -19.99
C ASP A 128 -1.52 6.64 -20.25
N TYR A 129 -0.30 6.95 -19.79
CA TYR A 129 0.29 8.27 -20.01
C TYR A 129 0.59 8.50 -21.49
N GLN A 130 1.10 7.50 -22.18
CA GLN A 130 1.33 7.60 -23.64
C GLN A 130 0.03 7.89 -24.38
N ALA A 131 -1.06 7.20 -24.02
CA ALA A 131 -2.37 7.47 -24.63
C ALA A 131 -2.85 8.91 -24.37
N MET A 132 -2.60 9.47 -23.17
CA MET A 132 -2.93 10.86 -22.85
C MET A 132 -2.04 11.87 -23.59
N VAL A 133 -0.76 11.56 -23.78
CA VAL A 133 0.15 12.38 -24.62
C VAL A 133 -0.32 12.35 -26.07
N ASP A 134 -0.66 11.19 -26.62
CA ASP A 134 -1.13 11.05 -27.99
C ASP A 134 -2.48 11.78 -28.21
N ALA A 135 -3.31 11.87 -27.17
CA ALA A 135 -4.56 12.63 -27.17
C ALA A 135 -4.36 14.16 -26.97
N GLY A 136 -3.14 14.61 -26.67
CA GLY A 136 -2.84 16.02 -26.36
C GLY A 136 -3.30 16.47 -24.97
N GLU A 137 -3.58 15.55 -24.07
CA GLU A 137 -3.99 15.84 -22.67
C GLU A 137 -2.78 16.09 -21.75
N LEU A 138 -1.62 15.56 -22.12
CA LEU A 138 -0.36 15.75 -21.41
C LEU A 138 0.75 16.26 -22.33
N PRO A 139 1.71 17.01 -21.78
CA PRO A 139 2.88 17.46 -22.54
C PRO A 139 3.67 16.28 -23.12
N ALA A 140 4.14 16.42 -24.36
CA ALA A 140 4.89 15.37 -25.05
C ALA A 140 6.27 15.07 -24.43
N ASP A 141 6.79 16.00 -23.63
CA ASP A 141 8.07 15.90 -22.94
C ASP A 141 7.93 15.50 -21.46
N LEU A 142 6.71 15.08 -21.02
CA LEU A 142 6.48 14.63 -19.67
C LEU A 142 7.28 13.35 -19.37
N ASP A 143 8.13 13.39 -18.34
CA ASP A 143 8.79 12.19 -17.82
C ASP A 143 7.79 11.35 -17.00
N VAL A 144 7.29 10.29 -17.64
CA VAL A 144 6.25 9.41 -17.08
C VAL A 144 6.72 8.71 -15.82
N GLU A 145 7.93 8.16 -15.82
CA GLU A 145 8.48 7.42 -14.69
C GLU A 145 8.74 8.33 -13.50
N ALA A 146 9.36 9.47 -13.71
CA ALA A 146 9.61 10.45 -12.66
C ALA A 146 8.29 10.99 -12.08
N THR A 147 7.31 11.26 -12.92
CA THR A 147 5.97 11.71 -12.49
C THR A 147 5.25 10.64 -11.69
N HIS A 148 5.31 9.38 -12.12
CA HIS A 148 4.73 8.25 -11.39
C HIS A 148 5.39 8.09 -10.02
N LEU A 149 6.71 8.09 -9.95
CA LEU A 149 7.46 7.97 -8.70
C LEU A 149 7.13 9.14 -7.75
N LEU A 150 7.13 10.37 -8.25
CA LEU A 150 6.83 11.56 -7.44
C LEU A 150 5.43 11.50 -6.82
N THR A 151 4.42 11.13 -7.62
CA THR A 151 3.04 11.06 -7.15
C THR A 151 2.83 9.89 -6.16
N LEU A 152 3.47 8.75 -6.40
CA LEU A 152 3.45 7.61 -5.50
C LEU A 152 4.16 7.94 -4.17
N ALA A 153 5.37 8.52 -4.24
CA ALA A 153 6.14 8.91 -3.05
C ALA A 153 5.38 9.94 -2.20
N THR A 154 4.68 10.89 -2.83
CA THR A 154 3.83 11.85 -2.13
C THR A 154 2.70 11.13 -1.37
N SER A 155 2.03 10.20 -2.02
CA SER A 155 0.91 9.45 -1.42
C SER A 155 1.37 8.56 -0.26
N ILE A 156 2.46 7.81 -0.42
CA ILE A 156 3.06 6.97 0.63
C ILE A 156 3.62 7.84 1.76
N GLY A 157 4.31 8.94 1.44
CA GLY A 157 4.83 9.88 2.43
C GLY A 157 3.71 10.46 3.29
N MET A 158 2.56 10.79 2.70
CA MET A 158 1.40 11.22 3.46
C MET A 158 0.88 10.13 4.39
N ALA A 159 0.75 8.89 3.93
CA ALA A 159 0.34 7.77 4.78
C ALA A 159 1.30 7.55 5.98
N LEU A 160 2.61 7.77 5.78
CA LEU A 160 3.63 7.67 6.83
C LEU A 160 3.58 8.82 7.83
N TYR A 161 3.48 10.05 7.35
CA TYR A 161 3.76 11.24 8.19
C TYR A 161 2.51 11.94 8.71
N THR A 162 1.31 11.76 8.12
CA THR A 162 0.12 12.56 8.44
C THR A 162 -0.19 12.58 9.93
N ALA A 163 -0.22 11.42 10.60
CA ALA A 163 -0.57 11.38 12.02
C ALA A 163 0.48 12.06 12.93
N ALA A 164 1.76 11.94 12.60
CA ALA A 164 2.83 12.58 13.36
C ALA A 164 2.87 14.09 13.09
N ALA A 165 2.76 14.50 11.84
CA ALA A 165 2.76 15.90 11.43
C ALA A 165 1.53 16.64 11.96
N ALA A 166 0.35 16.04 11.95
CA ALA A 166 -0.87 16.64 12.48
C ALA A 166 -0.72 17.00 13.97
N ARG A 167 -0.14 16.09 14.78
CA ARG A 167 0.15 16.38 16.20
C ARG A 167 1.13 17.55 16.36
N GLN A 168 2.15 17.64 15.50
CA GLN A 168 3.14 18.72 15.56
C GLN A 168 2.57 20.08 15.11
N LEU A 169 1.60 20.05 14.20
CA LEU A 169 0.96 21.24 13.62
C LEU A 169 -0.33 21.65 14.35
N ASP A 170 -0.67 20.98 15.45
CA ASP A 170 -1.89 21.21 16.23
C ASP A 170 -3.17 21.17 15.37
N THR A 171 -3.28 20.15 14.52
CA THR A 171 -4.40 19.91 13.62
C THR A 171 -4.80 18.43 13.63
N THR A 172 -5.91 18.10 13.00
CA THR A 172 -6.31 16.69 12.82
C THR A 172 -5.65 16.05 11.59
N PRO A 173 -5.47 14.72 11.59
CA PRO A 173 -4.97 14.01 10.39
C PRO A 173 -5.82 14.27 9.14
N ASP A 174 -7.14 14.33 9.28
CA ASP A 174 -8.06 14.53 8.17
C ASP A 174 -7.97 15.95 7.59
N GLU A 175 -7.89 16.97 8.45
CA GLU A 175 -7.68 18.36 8.02
C GLU A 175 -6.33 18.53 7.31
N LEU A 176 -5.26 17.94 7.85
CA LEU A 176 -3.95 18.01 7.22
C LEU A 176 -3.96 17.29 5.86
N ARG A 177 -4.58 16.12 5.77
CA ARG A 177 -4.73 15.36 4.52
C ARG A 177 -5.48 16.17 3.46
N ALA A 178 -6.59 16.79 3.83
CA ALA A 178 -7.36 17.63 2.90
C ALA A 178 -6.52 18.80 2.37
N ARG A 179 -5.79 19.51 3.25
CA ARG A 179 -4.92 20.62 2.86
C ARG A 179 -3.80 20.17 1.91
N VAL A 180 -3.17 19.02 2.18
CA VAL A 180 -2.13 18.49 1.29
C VAL A 180 -2.72 18.04 -0.03
N ARG A 181 -3.89 17.42 -0.04
CA ARG A 181 -4.60 17.04 -1.25
C ARG A 181 -4.85 18.25 -2.16
N ASP A 182 -5.29 19.38 -1.61
CA ASP A 182 -5.51 20.61 -2.37
C ASP A 182 -4.20 21.17 -2.97
N VAL A 183 -3.09 21.10 -2.23
CA VAL A 183 -1.77 21.50 -2.74
C VAL A 183 -1.34 20.56 -3.85
N PHE A 184 -1.49 19.25 -3.63
CA PHE A 184 -1.13 18.24 -4.61
C PHE A 184 -1.93 18.37 -5.91
N GLU A 185 -3.23 18.62 -5.83
CA GLU A 185 -4.06 18.89 -7.00
C GLU A 185 -3.55 20.09 -7.81
N ARG A 186 -3.23 21.21 -7.14
CA ARG A 186 -2.66 22.39 -7.82
C ARG A 186 -1.32 22.08 -8.50
N MET A 187 -0.47 21.28 -7.86
CA MET A 187 0.79 20.84 -8.47
C MET A 187 0.56 19.98 -9.71
N LEU A 188 -0.38 19.04 -9.66
CA LEU A 188 -0.74 18.20 -10.79
C LEU A 188 -1.28 19.00 -11.96
N ARG A 189 -2.17 19.99 -11.70
CA ARG A 189 -2.70 20.89 -12.74
C ARG A 189 -1.66 21.80 -13.35
N ALA A 190 -0.54 22.04 -12.67
CA ALA A 190 0.53 22.88 -13.21
C ALA A 190 1.46 22.14 -14.19
N ILE A 191 1.37 20.81 -14.24
CA ILE A 191 2.17 19.98 -15.17
C ILE A 191 1.35 19.39 -16.32
N THR A 192 0.06 19.70 -16.38
CA THR A 192 -0.88 19.42 -17.49
C THR A 192 -1.18 20.71 -18.27
#